data_a7793923a1d9c678da6576b6449ecaab
#
_entry.id   a7793923a1d9c678da6576b6449ecaab
#
_cell.length_a   1.000
_cell.length_b   1.000
_cell.length_c   1.000
_cell.angle_alpha   90.00
_cell.angle_beta   90.00
_cell.angle_gamma   90.00
#
_symmetry.space_group_name_H-M   'P 1'
#
loop_
_entity.id
_entity.type
_entity.pdbx_description
1 polymer ?
#
loop_
_entity_poly.entity_id
_entity_poly.type
_entity_poly.pdbx_seq_one_letter_code
_entity_poly.pdbx_strand_id
1 'polypeptide(L)'
;MKRMVLAAVMGLAALLVAACGGPEGVAAFEVEAAPRDALPAYLKAAELDAASSRFLAESDGVAFYAAKPAADGAASAACIVIDGQRDGSSWVVGCSEKAPVATGIDGVRAMLVTDGFDSSRLQQDGWRELHPNLLVKR
;
A
#
# COMPACT_ATOMS: atom_id res chain seq x y z
N MET A 1 -54.91 11.59 43.93
CA MET A 1 -54.41 10.65 42.97
C MET A 1 -53.27 11.32 42.20
N LYS A 2 -52.02 11.03 42.51
CA LYS A 2 -50.87 11.61 41.85
C LYS A 2 -50.39 10.59 40.79
N ARG A 3 -50.49 10.96 39.51
CA ARG A 3 -49.92 10.17 38.42
C ARG A 3 -48.43 10.52 38.28
N MET A 4 -47.56 9.61 38.64
CA MET A 4 -46.13 9.67 38.33
C MET A 4 -45.93 9.37 36.85
N VAL A 5 -45.39 10.32 36.10
CA VAL A 5 -44.88 10.11 34.74
C VAL A 5 -43.40 9.76 34.85
N LEU A 6 -43.08 8.50 34.56
CA LEU A 6 -41.68 8.06 34.40
C LEU A 6 -41.21 8.50 33.00
N ALA A 7 -40.29 9.43 32.97
CA ALA A 7 -39.55 9.77 31.76
C ALA A 7 -38.39 8.77 31.58
N ALA A 8 -38.53 7.90 30.57
CA ALA A 8 -37.47 7.01 30.16
C ALA A 8 -36.47 7.81 29.31
N VAL A 9 -35.27 8.04 29.85
CA VAL A 9 -34.14 8.60 29.11
C VAL A 9 -33.47 7.45 28.36
N MET A 10 -33.74 7.35 27.07
CA MET A 10 -32.98 6.48 26.15
C MET A 10 -31.60 7.12 25.91
N GLY A 11 -30.59 6.61 26.56
CA GLY A 11 -29.20 6.94 26.29
C GLY A 11 -28.78 6.32 24.95
N LEU A 12 -28.56 7.17 23.95
CA LEU A 12 -27.99 6.80 22.65
C LEU A 12 -26.49 6.54 22.87
N ALA A 13 -26.11 5.28 23.07
CA ALA A 13 -24.71 4.88 23.07
C ALA A 13 -24.18 5.02 21.63
N ALA A 14 -23.49 6.11 21.34
CA ALA A 14 -22.70 6.25 20.14
C ALA A 14 -21.54 5.26 20.21
N LEU A 15 -21.64 4.15 19.48
CA LEU A 15 -20.54 3.26 19.19
C LEU A 15 -19.54 4.04 18.32
N LEU A 16 -18.53 4.61 18.95
CA LEU A 16 -17.30 5.03 18.27
C LEU A 16 -16.62 3.76 17.76
N VAL A 17 -16.91 3.40 16.52
CA VAL A 17 -16.07 2.46 15.78
C VAL A 17 -14.73 3.18 15.59
N ALA A 18 -13.81 2.95 16.53
CA ALA A 18 -12.42 3.28 16.31
C ALA A 18 -11.97 2.45 15.10
N ALA A 19 -11.84 3.09 13.95
CA ALA A 19 -11.14 2.51 12.82
C ALA A 19 -9.71 2.25 13.31
N CYS A 20 -9.43 1.00 13.68
CA CYS A 20 -8.08 0.53 13.94
C CYS A 20 -7.35 0.41 12.59
N GLY A 21 -7.04 1.56 11.96
CA GLY A 21 -5.94 1.68 11.04
C GLY A 21 -4.67 1.66 11.87
N GLY A 22 -4.19 0.47 12.25
CA GLY A 22 -2.91 0.35 12.92
C GLY A 22 -1.79 0.80 11.99
N PRO A 23 -0.63 1.28 12.52
CA PRO A 23 0.51 1.76 11.73
C PRO A 23 1.22 0.67 10.91
N GLU A 24 0.64 -0.50 10.77
CA GLU A 24 1.22 -1.66 10.08
C GLU A 24 0.60 -1.96 8.72
N GLY A 25 -0.47 -1.24 8.33
CA GLY A 25 -1.17 -1.43 7.07
C GLY A 25 -0.57 -0.63 5.91
N VAL A 26 -0.94 -1.03 4.71
CA VAL A 26 -0.68 -0.30 3.47
C VAL A 26 -2.04 0.09 2.89
N ALA A 27 -2.43 1.36 3.05
CA ALA A 27 -3.75 1.86 2.68
C ALA A 27 -4.08 1.65 1.20
N ALA A 28 -3.06 1.58 0.34
CA ALA A 28 -3.26 1.29 -1.07
C ALA A 28 -4.04 -0.02 -1.31
N PHE A 29 -3.92 -1.02 -0.43
CA PHE A 29 -4.67 -2.28 -0.55
C PHE A 29 -6.12 -2.18 -0.10
N GLU A 30 -6.49 -1.17 0.66
CA GLU A 30 -7.85 -0.93 1.14
C GLU A 30 -8.73 -0.23 0.10
N VAL A 31 -8.12 0.31 -0.95
CA VAL A 31 -8.83 0.98 -2.05
C VAL A 31 -9.30 -0.06 -3.06
N GLU A 32 -10.53 0.09 -3.55
CA GLU A 32 -11.06 -0.73 -4.64
C GLU A 32 -10.18 -0.61 -5.89
N ALA A 33 -9.91 -1.74 -6.55
CA ALA A 33 -9.06 -1.78 -7.73
C ALA A 33 -9.67 -1.02 -8.90
N ALA A 34 -8.85 -0.20 -9.56
CA ALA A 34 -9.18 0.53 -10.77
C ALA A 34 -8.45 -0.08 -11.99
N PRO A 35 -8.87 0.20 -13.24
CA PRO A 35 -8.21 -0.34 -14.43
C PRO A 35 -6.70 -0.08 -14.50
N ARG A 36 -6.23 1.07 -14.00
CA ARG A 36 -4.80 1.42 -13.96
C ARG A 36 -3.97 0.58 -12.98
N ASP A 37 -4.64 -0.12 -12.06
CA ASP A 37 -3.97 -0.96 -11.06
C ASP A 37 -3.52 -2.30 -11.64
N ALA A 38 -4.03 -2.68 -12.83
CA ALA A 38 -3.63 -3.88 -13.51
C ALA A 38 -2.15 -3.81 -13.93
N LEU A 39 -1.40 -4.85 -13.60
CA LEU A 39 -0.02 -4.97 -14.04
C LEU A 39 0.02 -5.11 -15.57
N PRO A 40 1.04 -4.54 -16.25
CA PRO A 40 1.24 -4.74 -17.68
C PRO A 40 1.31 -6.23 -18.05
N ALA A 41 0.74 -6.61 -19.20
CA ALA A 41 0.66 -7.99 -19.62
C ALA A 41 2.02 -8.69 -19.82
N TYR A 42 3.08 -7.93 -20.07
CA TYR A 42 4.44 -8.45 -20.18
C TYR A 42 5.07 -8.78 -18.81
N LEU A 43 4.56 -8.22 -17.74
CA LEU A 43 5.07 -8.43 -16.38
C LEU A 43 4.54 -9.76 -15.84
N LYS A 44 5.30 -10.84 -16.04
CA LYS A 44 4.93 -12.21 -15.67
C LYS A 44 5.53 -12.60 -14.32
N ALA A 45 5.10 -11.94 -13.25
CA ALA A 45 5.55 -12.22 -11.89
C ALA A 45 4.64 -13.28 -11.24
N ALA A 46 5.03 -14.55 -11.33
CA ALA A 46 4.26 -15.67 -10.77
C ALA A 46 4.18 -15.62 -9.23
N GLU A 47 5.09 -14.91 -8.58
CA GLU A 47 5.12 -14.67 -7.15
C GLU A 47 4.06 -13.69 -6.66
N LEU A 48 3.37 -12.98 -7.56
CA LEU A 48 2.37 -11.98 -7.21
C LEU A 48 0.94 -12.48 -7.41
N ASP A 49 0.07 -12.07 -6.50
CA ASP A 49 -1.36 -12.01 -6.75
C ASP A 49 -1.68 -10.77 -7.58
N ALA A 50 -1.81 -10.94 -8.90
CA ALA A 50 -2.03 -9.85 -9.84
C ALA A 50 -3.35 -9.09 -9.57
N ALA A 51 -4.37 -9.75 -8.99
CA ALA A 51 -5.63 -9.09 -8.63
C ALA A 51 -5.47 -8.11 -7.46
N SER A 52 -4.44 -8.30 -6.64
CA SER A 52 -4.14 -7.43 -5.51
C SER A 52 -3.34 -6.19 -5.91
N SER A 53 -2.85 -6.08 -7.15
CA SER A 53 -1.99 -4.98 -7.56
C SER A 53 -2.69 -3.62 -7.44
N ARG A 54 -1.91 -2.61 -7.04
CA ARG A 54 -2.34 -1.21 -6.95
C ARG A 54 -1.26 -0.31 -7.52
N PHE A 55 -1.63 0.52 -8.47
CA PHE A 55 -0.75 1.55 -9.01
C PHE A 55 -0.51 2.62 -7.92
N LEU A 56 0.73 2.92 -7.65
CA LEU A 56 1.09 3.93 -6.65
C LEU A 56 1.47 5.26 -7.29
N ALA A 57 2.39 5.23 -8.24
CA ALA A 57 2.88 6.43 -8.91
C ALA A 57 3.64 6.06 -10.19
N GLU A 58 3.87 7.08 -11.01
CA GLU A 58 4.81 7.06 -12.13
C GLU A 58 5.74 8.27 -12.02
N SER A 59 7.02 8.07 -12.26
CA SER A 59 8.01 9.15 -12.32
C SER A 59 9.09 8.82 -13.34
N ASP A 60 9.35 9.77 -14.24
CA ASP A 60 10.39 9.67 -15.28
C ASP A 60 10.29 8.37 -16.11
N GLY A 61 9.08 7.98 -16.49
CA GLY A 61 8.81 6.80 -17.29
C GLY A 61 8.91 5.47 -16.53
N VAL A 62 8.98 5.50 -15.21
CA VAL A 62 8.98 4.30 -14.35
C VAL A 62 7.70 4.27 -13.55
N ALA A 63 6.97 3.16 -13.64
CA ALA A 63 5.75 2.93 -12.86
C ALA A 63 6.04 2.08 -11.62
N PHE A 64 5.29 2.33 -10.56
CA PHE A 64 5.43 1.65 -9.28
C PHE A 64 4.08 1.09 -8.84
N TYR A 65 4.08 -0.18 -8.41
CA TYR A 65 2.88 -0.85 -7.93
C TYR A 65 3.16 -1.53 -6.59
N ALA A 66 2.15 -1.57 -5.74
CA ALA A 66 2.09 -2.50 -4.61
C ALA A 66 1.30 -3.73 -5.02
N ALA A 67 1.66 -4.90 -4.51
CA ALA A 67 0.91 -6.14 -4.68
C ALA A 67 1.08 -7.04 -3.46
N LYS A 68 0.23 -8.04 -3.33
CA LYS A 68 0.38 -9.12 -2.36
C LYS A 68 1.06 -10.32 -3.01
N PRO A 69 1.77 -11.15 -2.27
CA PRO A 69 2.30 -12.40 -2.81
C PRO A 69 1.18 -13.37 -3.20
N ALA A 70 1.44 -14.20 -4.21
CA ALA A 70 0.46 -15.19 -4.73
C ALA A 70 0.23 -16.37 -3.77
N ALA A 71 1.21 -16.73 -2.96
CA ALA A 71 1.09 -17.81 -1.98
C ALA A 71 0.50 -17.32 -0.66
N ASP A 72 -0.01 -18.26 0.14
CA ASP A 72 -0.50 -18.01 1.50
C ASP A 72 0.65 -17.49 2.40
N GLY A 73 0.92 -16.20 2.25
CA GLY A 73 1.87 -15.47 3.09
C GLY A 73 1.19 -14.93 4.34
N ALA A 74 1.98 -14.31 5.22
CA ALA A 74 1.42 -13.54 6.33
C ALA A 74 0.44 -12.49 5.78
N ALA A 75 -0.63 -12.21 6.53
CA ALA A 75 -1.62 -11.19 6.11
C ALA A 75 -1.01 -9.80 5.88
N SER A 76 0.14 -9.55 6.50
CA SER A 76 0.94 -8.32 6.37
C SER A 76 1.96 -8.38 5.22
N ALA A 77 2.09 -9.51 4.51
CA ALA A 77 3.04 -9.64 3.42
C ALA A 77 2.71 -8.69 2.27
N ALA A 78 3.75 -8.05 1.74
CA ALA A 78 3.62 -7.05 0.70
C ALA A 78 4.80 -7.11 -0.28
N CYS A 79 4.52 -6.72 -1.51
CA CYS A 79 5.49 -6.63 -2.59
C CYS A 79 5.48 -5.24 -3.19
N ILE A 80 6.65 -4.77 -3.61
CA ILE A 80 6.82 -3.58 -4.44
C ILE A 80 7.28 -4.01 -5.83
N VAL A 81 6.65 -3.45 -6.86
CA VAL A 81 7.01 -3.66 -8.26
C VAL A 81 7.55 -2.37 -8.84
N ILE A 82 8.70 -2.41 -9.47
CA ILE A 82 9.25 -1.33 -10.27
C ILE A 82 9.18 -1.78 -11.73
N ASP A 83 8.51 -1.00 -12.57
CA ASP A 83 8.37 -1.25 -14.00
C ASP A 83 8.95 -0.11 -14.82
N GLY A 84 10.05 -0.36 -15.51
CA GLY A 84 10.70 0.61 -16.39
C GLY A 84 9.96 0.87 -17.69
N GLN A 85 8.83 0.22 -17.94
CA GLN A 85 7.93 0.42 -19.08
C GLN A 85 8.58 0.34 -20.47
N ARG A 86 9.71 -0.39 -20.59
CA ARG A 86 10.46 -0.41 -21.84
C ARG A 86 10.13 -1.60 -22.73
N ASP A 87 10.25 -2.82 -22.22
CA ASP A 87 10.17 -4.03 -23.07
C ASP A 87 10.03 -5.33 -22.28
N GLY A 88 9.36 -5.36 -21.18
CA GLY A 88 9.17 -6.58 -20.38
C GLY A 88 10.44 -7.14 -19.72
N SER A 89 11.61 -6.51 -19.91
CA SER A 89 12.88 -6.91 -19.27
C SER A 89 13.32 -5.94 -18.17
N SER A 90 12.71 -4.75 -18.11
CA SER A 90 13.08 -3.67 -17.18
C SER A 90 12.12 -3.58 -16.00
N TRP A 91 11.85 -4.70 -15.34
CA TRP A 91 11.01 -4.72 -14.15
C TRP A 91 11.63 -5.60 -13.05
N VAL A 92 11.27 -5.31 -11.82
CA VAL A 92 11.69 -6.08 -10.64
C VAL A 92 10.60 -6.10 -9.60
N VAL A 93 10.55 -7.19 -8.84
CA VAL A 93 9.66 -7.37 -7.70
C VAL A 93 10.51 -7.61 -6.45
N GLY A 94 10.14 -6.97 -5.36
CA GLY A 94 10.66 -7.28 -4.04
C GLY A 94 9.50 -7.53 -3.09
N CYS A 95 9.54 -8.63 -2.35
CA CYS A 95 8.53 -9.01 -1.37
C CYS A 95 9.12 -9.18 0.03
N SER A 96 8.30 -8.94 1.04
CA SER A 96 8.63 -9.20 2.44
C SER A 96 7.38 -9.63 3.21
N GLU A 97 7.58 -10.30 4.34
CA GLU A 97 6.47 -10.69 5.22
C GLU A 97 5.70 -9.49 5.78
N LYS A 98 6.32 -8.31 5.79
CA LYS A 98 5.69 -7.03 6.15
C LYS A 98 6.45 -5.86 5.56
N ALA A 99 5.77 -4.74 5.35
CA ALA A 99 6.43 -3.48 5.00
C ALA A 99 7.22 -2.92 6.23
N PRO A 100 8.31 -2.14 6.00
CA PRO A 100 8.77 -1.68 4.70
C PRO A 100 9.47 -2.77 3.90
N VAL A 101 9.29 -2.72 2.58
CA VAL A 101 10.02 -3.57 1.64
C VAL A 101 10.63 -2.72 0.52
N ALA A 102 11.91 -2.95 0.21
CA ALA A 102 12.62 -2.18 -0.78
C ALA A 102 13.24 -3.09 -1.85
N THR A 103 13.28 -2.59 -3.08
CA THR A 103 14.00 -3.21 -4.18
C THR A 103 14.56 -2.15 -5.12
N GLY A 104 15.30 -2.54 -6.14
CA GLY A 104 15.85 -1.60 -7.09
C GLY A 104 16.25 -2.24 -8.41
N ILE A 105 16.21 -1.45 -9.47
CA ILE A 105 16.65 -1.80 -10.82
C ILE A 105 17.12 -0.55 -11.55
N ASP A 106 18.19 -0.67 -12.34
CA ASP A 106 18.69 0.39 -13.23
C ASP A 106 18.89 1.75 -12.55
N GLY A 107 19.40 1.74 -11.32
CA GLY A 107 19.65 2.97 -10.55
C GLY A 107 18.41 3.56 -9.87
N VAL A 108 17.25 2.96 -10.06
CA VAL A 108 16.01 3.33 -9.35
C VAL A 108 15.82 2.41 -8.16
N ARG A 109 15.54 2.98 -7.00
CA ARG A 109 15.19 2.24 -5.79
C ARG A 109 13.81 2.67 -5.32
N ALA A 110 12.99 1.73 -4.93
CA ALA A 110 11.67 1.98 -4.37
C ALA A 110 11.50 1.26 -3.03
N MET A 111 10.75 1.88 -2.15
CA MET A 111 10.42 1.33 -0.85
C MET A 111 8.90 1.47 -0.63
N LEU A 112 8.23 0.35 -0.44
CA LEU A 112 6.85 0.31 0.01
C LEU A 112 6.84 0.46 1.53
N VAL A 113 6.10 1.43 2.03
CA VAL A 113 6.04 1.74 3.46
C VAL A 113 4.60 1.66 3.97
N THR A 114 4.47 1.46 5.27
CA THR A 114 3.17 1.44 5.95
C THR A 114 2.58 2.83 6.08
N ASP A 115 1.28 2.89 6.37
CA ASP A 115 0.58 4.13 6.62
C ASP A 115 1.19 4.89 7.79
N GLY A 116 1.37 6.20 7.62
CA GLY A 116 1.96 7.04 8.65
C GLY A 116 3.46 6.80 8.90
N PHE A 117 4.16 6.12 7.99
CA PHE A 117 5.60 5.93 8.07
C PHE A 117 6.33 7.28 8.11
N ASP A 118 7.19 7.49 9.10
CA ASP A 118 8.02 8.69 9.17
C ASP A 118 9.19 8.58 8.20
N SER A 119 9.05 9.23 7.06
CA SER A 119 10.06 9.25 5.99
C SER A 119 11.09 10.39 6.13
N SER A 120 11.01 11.23 7.16
CA SER A 120 11.82 12.45 7.28
C SER A 120 13.31 12.20 7.15
N ARG A 121 13.82 11.16 7.79
CA ARG A 121 15.24 10.79 7.73
C ARG A 121 15.64 10.30 6.34
N LEU A 122 14.79 9.48 5.70
CA LEU A 122 15.06 8.99 4.35
C LEU A 122 15.02 10.12 3.33
N GLN A 123 14.13 11.10 3.51
CA GLN A 123 14.09 12.28 2.64
C GLN A 123 15.37 13.11 2.72
N GLN A 124 15.98 13.22 3.90
CA GLN A 124 17.30 13.85 4.07
C GLN A 124 18.40 13.08 3.31
N ASP A 125 18.23 11.77 3.18
CA ASP A 125 19.13 10.88 2.44
C ASP A 125 18.81 10.79 0.93
N GLY A 126 17.92 11.66 0.41
CA GLY A 126 17.59 11.78 -1.00
C GLY A 126 16.42 10.91 -1.48
N TRP A 127 15.68 10.28 -0.58
CA TRP A 127 14.43 9.63 -0.94
C TRP A 127 13.34 10.68 -1.15
N ARG A 128 12.43 10.42 -2.08
CA ARG A 128 11.26 11.26 -2.36
C ARG A 128 9.99 10.45 -2.14
N GLU A 129 9.03 11.02 -1.45
CA GLU A 129 7.70 10.46 -1.33
C GLU A 129 6.89 10.79 -2.58
N LEU A 130 6.49 9.77 -3.33
CA LEU A 130 5.63 9.90 -4.51
C LEU A 130 4.19 9.48 -4.22
N HIS A 131 3.98 8.72 -3.17
CA HIS A 131 2.69 8.28 -2.66
C HIS A 131 2.83 8.04 -1.15
N PRO A 132 1.80 8.16 -0.33
CA PRO A 132 1.88 7.89 1.12
C PRO A 132 2.51 6.55 1.48
N ASN A 133 2.41 5.55 0.59
CA ASN A 133 3.02 4.24 0.76
C ASN A 133 4.28 4.02 -0.10
N LEU A 134 4.82 5.05 -0.77
CA LEU A 134 5.94 4.88 -1.71
C LEU A 134 7.01 5.95 -1.55
N LEU A 135 8.21 5.49 -1.26
CA LEU A 135 9.43 6.29 -1.35
C LEU A 135 10.29 5.82 -2.53
N VAL A 136 10.88 6.76 -3.27
CA VAL A 136 11.73 6.48 -4.42
C VAL A 136 13.03 7.25 -4.32
N LYS A 137 14.14 6.62 -4.70
CA LYS A 137 15.48 7.23 -4.79
C LYS A 137 16.12 6.86 -6.13
N ARG A 138 16.84 7.80 -6.71
CA ARG A 138 17.67 7.63 -7.92
C ARG A 138 19.12 7.96 -7.63
#